data_b8a778e0599a973ee239a04814c85638
#
_entry.id   b8a778e0599a973ee239a04814c85638
#
_cell.length_a   1.000
_cell.length_b   1.000
_cell.length_c   1.000
_cell.angle_alpha   90.00
_cell.angle_beta   90.00
_cell.angle_gamma   90.00
#
_symmetry.space_group_name_H-M   'P 1'
#
loop_
_entity.id
_entity.type
_entity.pdbx_description
1 polymer ?
#
loop_
_entity_poly.entity_id
_entity_poly.type
_entity_poly.pdbx_seq_one_letter_code
_entity_poly.pdbx_strand_id
1 'polypeptide(L)'
;MRKKLLSSLLVTAMAVTMLAGCGSNGGQQASTPATENKTETSAEAKTDDTAGTDTASTTTTEGGKIGVAMPTKDLQRWNQDGTNMEAQLKEAGYEVDLQYASNDIPTQVSQIENMINSGCQMLVIASIDGDSLGTVLEQAKEKDIPVIAYDRLIMNSDAVTYYATFDNYMVGTKQGEYIRDQLDLDNAAGPFNIELVTGDPGDNNARFFFGGAMDVLQPYIDAGKLVVKSGQTDFETVATANWSTETAQSRMDAIISANYADGTKLDAVLCSNDSTALGVTNSLEANYTGEWPIITGQDCDKPNVKNMISGKQSMSIFKDTRTLASKVVEMVDAVMKGGEAPVNDTTTYDNGTGVIPSYLCEPVFADASNYKELLIDSGYYTEADLK
;
A
#
# COMPACT_ATOMS: atom_id res chain seq x y z
N MET A 1 18.85 1.61 58.38
CA MET A 1 18.37 0.41 59.09
C MET A 1 17.85 -0.59 58.07
N ARG A 2 18.42 -1.80 58.15
CA ARG A 2 18.14 -2.95 57.28
C ARG A 2 16.70 -3.44 57.51
N LYS A 3 16.01 -3.93 56.45
CA LYS A 3 15.37 -5.25 56.48
C LYS A 3 15.12 -5.75 55.07
N LYS A 4 15.80 -6.82 54.71
CA LYS A 4 15.53 -7.76 53.60
C LYS A 4 14.35 -8.65 54.03
N LEU A 5 13.54 -9.07 53.10
CA LEU A 5 12.86 -10.37 53.19
C LEU A 5 12.68 -10.95 51.76
N LEU A 6 13.20 -12.15 51.68
CA LEU A 6 13.19 -13.12 50.59
C LEU A 6 11.84 -13.87 50.52
N SER A 7 11.74 -14.65 49.45
CA SER A 7 10.93 -15.87 49.22
C SER A 7 9.71 -15.69 48.33
N SER A 8 9.37 -16.54 47.36
CA SER A 8 9.86 -17.88 46.99
C SER A 8 9.36 -18.22 45.60
N LEU A 9 10.20 -19.02 44.88
CA LEU A 9 9.85 -19.77 43.70
C LEU A 9 8.71 -20.78 43.99
N LEU A 10 7.80 -20.96 43.01
CA LEU A 10 7.07 -22.20 42.84
C LEU A 10 7.11 -22.63 41.39
N VAL A 11 7.94 -23.63 41.17
CA VAL A 11 8.01 -24.47 39.94
C VAL A 11 6.95 -25.54 40.11
N THR A 12 6.04 -25.69 39.12
CA THR A 12 5.20 -26.87 39.00
C THR A 12 5.38 -27.46 37.62
N ALA A 13 6.16 -28.52 37.57
CA ALA A 13 6.23 -29.43 36.45
C ALA A 13 5.02 -30.37 36.51
N MET A 14 4.34 -30.60 35.37
CA MET A 14 3.45 -31.75 35.24
C MET A 14 3.76 -32.52 33.95
N ALA A 15 3.85 -33.79 34.19
CA ALA A 15 4.41 -34.84 33.36
C ALA A 15 3.50 -35.29 32.22
N VAL A 16 4.16 -35.79 31.22
CA VAL A 16 3.71 -36.58 30.07
C VAL A 16 3.01 -37.88 30.52
N THR A 17 1.89 -38.23 29.88
CA THR A 17 1.43 -39.62 29.78
C THR A 17 1.08 -39.94 28.34
N MET A 18 1.92 -40.79 27.76
CA MET A 18 1.61 -41.57 26.56
C MET A 18 0.70 -42.77 26.96
N LEU A 19 -0.32 -43.01 26.14
CA LEU A 19 -0.90 -44.37 26.08
C LEU A 19 -1.05 -44.75 24.62
N ALA A 20 -0.30 -45.79 24.29
CA ALA A 20 -0.42 -46.56 23.06
C ALA A 20 -1.58 -47.56 23.22
N GLY A 21 -2.31 -47.80 22.15
CA GLY A 21 -3.34 -48.82 22.06
C GLY A 21 -3.43 -49.36 20.64
N CYS A 22 -2.83 -50.53 20.41
CA CYS A 22 -2.96 -51.37 19.20
C CYS A 22 -4.28 -52.17 19.21
N GLY A 23 -4.74 -52.49 17.98
CA GLY A 23 -5.74 -53.55 17.75
C GLY A 23 -6.42 -53.34 16.38
N SER A 24 -6.00 -53.90 15.45
CA SER A 24 -5.92 -55.04 14.53
C SER A 24 -7.29 -55.54 14.04
N ASN A 25 -7.30 -55.80 12.74
CA ASN A 25 -7.98 -56.81 11.93
C ASN A 25 -9.28 -56.46 11.18
N GLY A 26 -9.22 -56.64 9.91
CA GLY A 26 -9.60 -57.65 8.91
C GLY A 26 -10.58 -57.05 7.93
N GLY A 27 -10.50 -57.20 6.66
CA GLY A 27 -10.11 -58.16 5.75
C GLY A 27 -10.87 -58.02 4.43
N GLN A 28 -10.20 -58.39 3.37
CA GLN A 28 -10.72 -58.90 2.07
C GLN A 28 -11.33 -57.90 1.09
N GLN A 29 -10.72 -57.59 -0.04
CA GLN A 29 -10.32 -58.36 -1.23
C GLN A 29 -11.44 -58.55 -2.28
N ALA A 30 -11.19 -58.12 -3.46
CA ALA A 30 -11.41 -58.68 -4.79
C ALA A 30 -11.76 -57.54 -5.78
N SER A 31 -11.30 -57.40 -6.94
CA SER A 31 -10.47 -58.09 -7.92
C SER A 31 -10.69 -57.33 -9.24
N THR A 32 -9.60 -57.14 -9.96
CA THR A 32 -9.54 -56.78 -11.39
C THR A 32 -10.26 -57.79 -12.30
N PRO A 33 -10.57 -57.47 -13.59
CA PRO A 33 -9.53 -57.72 -14.56
C PRO A 33 -9.44 -56.72 -15.73
N ALA A 34 -8.21 -56.73 -16.30
CA ALA A 34 -7.83 -56.14 -17.58
C ALA A 34 -8.42 -56.92 -18.77
N THR A 35 -8.53 -56.25 -19.91
CA THR A 35 -8.45 -56.91 -21.22
C THR A 35 -7.72 -56.05 -22.21
N GLU A 36 -6.56 -56.53 -22.60
CA GLU A 36 -5.87 -56.16 -23.84
C GLU A 36 -6.69 -56.52 -25.07
N ASN A 37 -6.56 -55.81 -26.14
CA ASN A 37 -6.31 -56.45 -27.43
C ASN A 37 -5.55 -55.57 -28.44
N LYS A 38 -4.59 -56.22 -29.00
CA LYS A 38 -3.67 -55.84 -30.06
C LYS A 38 -4.34 -55.90 -31.44
N THR A 39 -3.82 -55.19 -32.42
CA THR A 39 -3.06 -55.66 -33.55
C THR A 39 -3.47 -55.02 -34.90
N GLU A 40 -2.49 -54.33 -35.51
CA GLU A 40 -1.98 -54.40 -36.90
C GLU A 40 -2.98 -54.10 -38.04
N THR A 41 -2.65 -53.48 -39.18
CA THR A 41 -1.43 -53.42 -39.99
C THR A 41 -1.62 -52.43 -41.14
N SER A 42 -0.62 -51.67 -41.45
CA SER A 42 -0.08 -51.31 -42.77
C SER A 42 -0.97 -50.95 -43.98
N ALA A 43 -0.70 -49.78 -44.56
CA ALA A 43 -0.29 -49.67 -46.00
C ALA A 43 0.18 -48.24 -46.33
N GLU A 44 1.31 -48.17 -46.98
CA GLU A 44 1.97 -47.00 -47.59
C GLU A 44 1.16 -46.43 -48.79
N ALA A 45 1.25 -45.07 -48.95
CA ALA A 45 1.43 -44.48 -50.26
C ALA A 45 1.94 -43.02 -50.13
N LYS A 46 2.90 -42.72 -50.97
CA LYS A 46 3.83 -41.60 -51.04
C LYS A 46 3.20 -40.29 -51.55
N THR A 47 3.91 -39.23 -51.13
CA THR A 47 4.28 -37.95 -51.80
C THR A 47 3.17 -36.93 -52.01
N ASP A 48 3.30 -35.74 -51.44
CA ASP A 48 4.00 -34.62 -52.07
C ASP A 48 4.32 -33.51 -51.09
N ASP A 49 5.40 -32.84 -51.36
CA ASP A 49 6.13 -31.83 -50.65
C ASP A 49 5.38 -30.49 -50.69
N THR A 50 5.11 -29.87 -49.52
CA THR A 50 5.14 -28.41 -49.38
C THR A 50 5.44 -28.04 -47.95
N ALA A 51 6.69 -27.66 -47.71
CA ALA A 51 7.17 -27.09 -46.50
C ALA A 51 6.42 -25.76 -46.21
N GLY A 52 5.47 -25.82 -45.31
CA GLY A 52 4.95 -24.68 -44.58
C GLY A 52 5.73 -24.56 -43.27
N THR A 53 6.76 -23.74 -43.28
CA THR A 53 7.46 -23.33 -42.05
C THR A 53 6.49 -22.43 -41.28
N ASP A 54 5.73 -23.01 -40.35
CA ASP A 54 5.14 -22.24 -39.27
C ASP A 54 6.30 -21.70 -38.42
N THR A 55 6.83 -20.57 -38.85
CA THR A 55 7.62 -19.70 -37.99
C THR A 55 6.63 -19.15 -36.95
N ALA A 56 6.61 -19.77 -35.77
CA ALA A 56 6.09 -19.07 -34.60
C ALA A 56 6.85 -17.75 -34.55
N SER A 57 6.16 -16.69 -34.97
CA SER A 57 6.62 -15.31 -34.78
C SER A 57 6.69 -15.09 -33.29
N THR A 58 7.83 -15.36 -32.67
CA THR A 58 8.21 -14.72 -31.44
C THR A 58 8.27 -13.23 -31.79
N THR A 59 7.20 -12.50 -31.48
CA THR A 59 7.24 -11.06 -31.34
C THR A 59 8.24 -10.81 -30.22
N THR A 60 9.50 -10.58 -30.58
CA THR A 60 10.43 -9.91 -29.69
C THR A 60 9.84 -8.52 -29.49
N THR A 61 9.29 -8.27 -28.30
CA THR A 61 8.96 -6.93 -27.85
C THR A 61 10.25 -6.12 -27.91
N GLU A 62 10.30 -5.07 -28.73
CA GLU A 62 11.49 -4.24 -28.92
C GLU A 62 11.92 -3.54 -27.62
N GLY A 63 11.05 -3.50 -26.60
CA GLY A 63 11.23 -2.71 -25.37
C GLY A 63 11.95 -3.42 -24.20
N GLY A 64 12.13 -4.73 -24.24
CA GLY A 64 12.70 -5.46 -23.09
C GLY A 64 11.66 -5.83 -22.02
N LYS A 65 12.12 -6.43 -20.88
CA LYS A 65 11.27 -6.92 -19.80
C LYS A 65 11.42 -6.07 -18.54
N ILE A 66 10.29 -5.62 -17.99
CA ILE A 66 10.21 -4.80 -16.78
C ILE A 66 9.54 -5.59 -15.67
N GLY A 67 10.17 -5.67 -14.50
CA GLY A 67 9.59 -6.23 -13.28
C GLY A 67 8.81 -5.16 -12.52
N VAL A 68 7.58 -5.45 -12.13
CA VAL A 68 6.72 -4.56 -11.33
C VAL A 68 6.28 -5.30 -10.08
N ALA A 69 6.77 -4.87 -8.91
CA ALA A 69 6.45 -5.47 -7.62
C ALA A 69 5.56 -4.55 -6.80
N MET A 70 4.33 -5.02 -6.49
CA MET A 70 3.33 -4.30 -5.70
C MET A 70 3.08 -4.97 -4.35
N PRO A 71 2.71 -4.20 -3.28
CA PRO A 71 2.57 -4.75 -1.94
C PRO A 71 1.43 -5.76 -1.80
N THR A 72 0.22 -5.40 -2.25
CA THR A 72 -0.98 -6.21 -2.04
C THR A 72 -2.09 -5.86 -3.02
N LYS A 73 -3.09 -6.76 -3.14
CA LYS A 73 -4.37 -6.47 -3.80
C LYS A 73 -5.47 -6.06 -2.82
N ASP A 74 -5.23 -6.11 -1.52
CA ASP A 74 -6.26 -5.86 -0.50
C ASP A 74 -6.63 -4.38 -0.38
N LEU A 75 -5.73 -3.49 -0.76
CA LEU A 75 -6.00 -2.05 -0.89
C LEU A 75 -6.32 -1.70 -2.35
N GLN A 76 -7.44 -0.98 -2.55
CA GLN A 76 -7.93 -0.63 -3.88
C GLN A 76 -6.87 0.08 -4.72
N ARG A 77 -6.13 1.00 -4.11
CA ARG A 77 -5.09 1.78 -4.75
C ARG A 77 -4.08 0.90 -5.50
N TRP A 78 -3.53 -0.13 -4.85
CA TRP A 78 -2.50 -0.98 -5.46
C TRP A 78 -3.00 -1.77 -6.68
N ASN A 79 -4.30 -2.12 -6.71
CA ASN A 79 -4.90 -2.70 -7.91
C ASN A 79 -4.91 -1.71 -9.09
N GLN A 80 -5.21 -0.44 -8.81
CA GLN A 80 -5.22 0.62 -9.81
C GLN A 80 -3.79 0.94 -10.28
N ASP A 81 -2.85 1.12 -9.36
CA ASP A 81 -1.44 1.38 -9.68
C ASP A 81 -0.85 0.27 -10.56
N GLY A 82 -0.95 -0.99 -10.14
CA GLY A 82 -0.41 -2.12 -10.89
C GLY A 82 -1.07 -2.30 -12.26
N THR A 83 -2.40 -2.17 -12.33
CA THR A 83 -3.13 -2.30 -13.61
C THR A 83 -2.75 -1.16 -14.58
N ASN A 84 -2.68 0.07 -14.10
CA ASN A 84 -2.27 1.22 -14.91
C ASN A 84 -0.83 1.09 -15.38
N MET A 85 0.08 0.68 -14.49
CA MET A 85 1.49 0.45 -14.81
C MET A 85 1.66 -0.62 -15.88
N GLU A 86 1.03 -1.78 -15.69
CA GLU A 86 1.10 -2.89 -16.63
C GLU A 86 0.55 -2.50 -18.01
N ALA A 87 -0.60 -1.83 -18.04
CA ALA A 87 -1.24 -1.42 -19.30
C ALA A 87 -0.35 -0.43 -20.08
N GLN A 88 0.15 0.60 -19.41
CA GLN A 88 0.94 1.64 -20.05
C GLN A 88 2.34 1.14 -20.47
N LEU A 89 3.00 0.29 -19.67
CA LEU A 89 4.27 -0.33 -20.05
C LEU A 89 4.10 -1.26 -21.27
N LYS A 90 3.01 -2.04 -21.33
CA LYS A 90 2.70 -2.89 -22.49
C LYS A 90 2.40 -2.05 -23.74
N GLU A 91 1.68 -0.94 -23.60
CA GLU A 91 1.43 0.01 -24.69
C GLU A 91 2.74 0.64 -25.21
N ALA A 92 3.69 0.91 -24.32
CA ALA A 92 5.03 1.37 -24.65
C ALA A 92 5.94 0.29 -25.27
N GLY A 93 5.47 -0.96 -25.38
CA GLY A 93 6.17 -2.06 -26.05
C GLY A 93 7.04 -2.94 -25.14
N TYR A 94 6.89 -2.86 -23.83
CA TYR A 94 7.61 -3.69 -22.85
C TYR A 94 6.89 -4.99 -22.53
N GLU A 95 7.65 -6.06 -22.24
CA GLU A 95 7.15 -7.21 -21.50
C GLU A 95 7.08 -6.85 -20.00
N VAL A 96 5.98 -7.19 -19.33
CA VAL A 96 5.76 -6.82 -17.93
C VAL A 96 5.56 -8.05 -17.07
N ASP A 97 6.36 -8.18 -16.02
CA ASP A 97 6.21 -9.16 -14.93
C ASP A 97 5.63 -8.44 -13.71
N LEU A 98 4.29 -8.43 -13.59
CA LEU A 98 3.59 -7.78 -12.48
C LEU A 98 3.25 -8.80 -11.39
N GLN A 99 3.77 -8.57 -10.18
CA GLN A 99 3.55 -9.41 -9.00
C GLN A 99 3.00 -8.60 -7.82
N TYR A 100 2.19 -9.28 -6.99
CA TYR A 100 1.64 -8.74 -5.74
C TYR A 100 2.02 -9.67 -4.58
N ALA A 101 2.52 -9.12 -3.50
CA ALA A 101 3.10 -9.90 -2.41
C ALA A 101 2.16 -10.14 -1.21
N SER A 102 0.90 -9.71 -1.29
CA SER A 102 -0.11 -9.88 -0.23
C SER A 102 0.34 -9.36 1.15
N ASN A 103 1.09 -8.25 1.18
CA ASN A 103 1.72 -7.66 2.36
C ASN A 103 2.67 -8.63 3.11
N ASP A 104 3.22 -9.62 2.41
CA ASP A 104 4.22 -10.55 2.96
C ASP A 104 5.61 -10.20 2.42
N ILE A 105 6.47 -9.68 3.30
CA ILE A 105 7.82 -9.21 2.93
C ILE A 105 8.68 -10.34 2.32
N PRO A 106 8.76 -11.55 2.90
CA PRO A 106 9.49 -12.66 2.29
C PRO A 106 9.01 -13.01 0.88
N THR A 107 7.69 -12.93 0.63
CA THR A 107 7.11 -13.14 -0.70
C THR A 107 7.58 -12.06 -1.66
N GLN A 108 7.57 -10.77 -1.25
CA GLN A 108 8.04 -9.68 -2.10
C GLN A 108 9.53 -9.83 -2.46
N VAL A 109 10.37 -10.17 -1.49
CA VAL A 109 11.79 -10.45 -1.73
C VAL A 109 11.97 -11.57 -2.75
N SER A 110 11.25 -12.69 -2.59
CA SER A 110 11.33 -13.82 -3.53
C SER A 110 10.83 -13.48 -4.93
N GLN A 111 9.79 -12.65 -5.05
CA GLN A 111 9.28 -12.16 -6.33
C GLN A 111 10.30 -11.28 -7.05
N ILE A 112 10.94 -10.35 -6.34
CA ILE A 112 12.00 -9.48 -6.88
C ILE A 112 13.20 -10.32 -7.32
N GLU A 113 13.63 -11.30 -6.51
CA GLU A 113 14.70 -12.22 -6.90
C GLU A 113 14.36 -13.00 -8.18
N ASN A 114 13.12 -13.47 -8.31
CA ASN A 114 12.66 -14.14 -9.52
C ASN A 114 12.63 -13.19 -10.74
N MET A 115 12.23 -11.94 -10.59
CA MET A 115 12.29 -10.94 -11.67
C MET A 115 13.73 -10.71 -12.14
N ILE A 116 14.69 -10.56 -11.21
CA ILE A 116 16.11 -10.42 -11.53
C ILE A 116 16.64 -11.64 -12.29
N ASN A 117 16.28 -12.84 -11.84
CA ASN A 117 16.74 -14.10 -12.45
C ASN A 117 16.04 -14.43 -13.76
N SER A 118 14.82 -13.96 -13.98
CA SER A 118 14.08 -14.14 -15.25
C SER A 118 14.43 -13.12 -16.33
N GLY A 119 15.42 -12.24 -16.07
CA GLY A 119 15.97 -11.31 -17.04
C GLY A 119 15.20 -10.00 -17.18
N CYS A 120 14.50 -9.54 -16.13
CA CYS A 120 14.02 -8.17 -16.08
C CYS A 120 15.20 -7.20 -16.17
N GLN A 121 15.10 -6.23 -17.06
CA GLN A 121 16.15 -5.24 -17.32
C GLN A 121 15.99 -3.97 -16.50
N MET A 122 14.86 -3.81 -15.84
CA MET A 122 14.54 -2.75 -14.90
C MET A 122 13.48 -3.21 -13.91
N LEU A 123 13.51 -2.67 -12.70
CA LEU A 123 12.55 -2.96 -11.65
C LEU A 123 11.80 -1.70 -11.23
N VAL A 124 10.48 -1.80 -11.10
CA VAL A 124 9.60 -0.79 -10.51
C VAL A 124 8.97 -1.40 -9.27
N ILE A 125 9.32 -0.88 -8.09
CA ILE A 125 9.01 -1.54 -6.82
C ILE A 125 8.29 -0.59 -5.88
N ALA A 126 7.05 -0.93 -5.51
CA ALA A 126 6.36 -0.38 -4.35
C ALA A 126 6.62 -1.31 -3.16
N SER A 127 7.51 -0.92 -2.26
CA SER A 127 7.91 -1.76 -1.13
C SER A 127 6.78 -1.92 -0.11
N ILE A 128 6.69 -3.10 0.52
CA ILE A 128 5.85 -3.31 1.70
C ILE A 128 6.45 -2.55 2.88
N ASP A 129 7.73 -2.74 3.10
CA ASP A 129 8.54 -2.11 4.12
C ASP A 129 9.81 -1.57 3.47
N GLY A 130 10.12 -0.30 3.71
CA GLY A 130 11.23 0.40 3.06
C GLY A 130 12.59 -0.19 3.37
N ASP A 131 12.79 -0.73 4.56
CA ASP A 131 14.09 -1.22 5.04
C ASP A 131 14.38 -2.69 4.68
N SER A 132 13.38 -3.41 4.15
CA SER A 132 13.45 -4.89 4.04
C SER A 132 14.07 -5.40 2.75
N LEU A 133 14.32 -4.56 1.74
CA LEU A 133 14.69 -4.99 0.39
C LEU A 133 16.20 -4.91 0.10
N GLY A 134 17.01 -4.37 0.99
CA GLY A 134 18.43 -4.09 0.73
C GLY A 134 19.19 -5.28 0.15
N THR A 135 19.08 -6.47 0.77
CA THR A 135 19.83 -7.66 0.33
C THR A 135 19.46 -8.13 -1.09
N VAL A 136 18.18 -8.11 -1.46
CA VAL A 136 17.77 -8.54 -2.82
C VAL A 136 18.12 -7.48 -3.86
N LEU A 137 18.14 -6.21 -3.49
CA LEU A 137 18.49 -5.11 -4.41
C LEU A 137 20.00 -5.04 -4.69
N GLU A 138 20.87 -5.53 -3.79
CA GLU A 138 22.28 -5.72 -4.12
C GLU A 138 22.47 -6.64 -5.34
N GLN A 139 21.62 -7.67 -5.50
CA GLN A 139 21.68 -8.55 -6.68
C GLN A 139 21.27 -7.80 -7.97
N ALA A 140 20.33 -6.86 -7.87
CA ALA A 140 19.96 -6.01 -9.01
C ALA A 140 21.12 -5.09 -9.40
N LYS A 141 21.76 -4.48 -8.40
CA LYS A 141 22.93 -3.61 -8.58
C LYS A 141 24.12 -4.35 -9.19
N GLU A 142 24.44 -5.57 -8.71
CA GLU A 142 25.51 -6.41 -9.27
C GLU A 142 25.29 -6.78 -10.75
N LYS A 143 24.04 -6.72 -11.22
CA LYS A 143 23.65 -6.99 -12.62
C LYS A 143 23.36 -5.72 -13.42
N ASP A 144 23.68 -4.55 -12.88
CA ASP A 144 23.40 -3.25 -13.49
C ASP A 144 21.91 -3.07 -13.86
N ILE A 145 20.98 -3.62 -13.06
CA ILE A 145 19.53 -3.49 -13.25
C ILE A 145 19.07 -2.24 -12.50
N PRO A 146 18.60 -1.19 -13.18
CA PRO A 146 18.09 0.02 -12.54
C PRO A 146 16.82 -0.26 -11.73
N VAL A 147 16.67 0.46 -10.60
CA VAL A 147 15.52 0.33 -9.70
C VAL A 147 14.83 1.67 -9.54
N ILE A 148 13.55 1.73 -9.88
CA ILE A 148 12.66 2.84 -9.53
C ILE A 148 11.86 2.42 -8.28
N ALA A 149 12.04 3.15 -7.18
CA ALA A 149 11.11 3.10 -6.06
C ALA A 149 9.80 3.76 -6.51
N TYR A 150 8.68 3.02 -6.45
CA TYR A 150 7.35 3.46 -6.87
C TYR A 150 6.50 3.79 -5.66
N ASP A 151 6.00 5.02 -5.59
CA ASP A 151 5.18 5.55 -4.50
C ASP A 151 5.84 5.53 -3.11
N ARG A 152 6.43 4.42 -2.68
CA ARG A 152 7.13 4.24 -1.41
C ARG A 152 8.64 4.26 -1.58
N LEU A 153 9.32 5.11 -0.82
CA LEU A 153 10.79 5.17 -0.85
C LEU A 153 11.38 3.92 -0.22
N ILE A 154 12.30 3.29 -0.95
CA ILE A 154 13.09 2.18 -0.43
C ILE A 154 14.30 2.76 0.31
N MET A 155 14.41 2.41 1.60
CA MET A 155 15.41 2.95 2.52
C MET A 155 16.70 2.11 2.53
N ASN A 156 17.77 2.74 2.94
CA ASN A 156 19.05 2.09 3.25
C ASN A 156 19.64 1.21 2.12
N SER A 157 19.33 1.52 0.85
CA SER A 157 19.85 0.83 -0.32
C SER A 157 20.34 1.81 -1.38
N ASP A 158 21.60 1.69 -1.75
CA ASP A 158 22.23 2.48 -2.83
C ASP A 158 22.00 1.87 -4.22
N ALA A 159 21.21 0.79 -4.30
CA ALA A 159 20.72 0.21 -5.55
C ALA A 159 19.54 1.01 -6.15
N VAL A 160 18.88 1.86 -5.36
CA VAL A 160 17.75 2.68 -5.83
C VAL A 160 18.28 3.80 -6.73
N THR A 161 17.85 3.78 -7.99
CA THR A 161 18.30 4.74 -8.99
C THR A 161 17.43 6.00 -9.01
N TYR A 162 16.11 5.82 -8.92
CA TYR A 162 15.13 6.90 -8.96
C TYR A 162 13.96 6.60 -8.02
N TYR A 163 13.23 7.66 -7.68
CA TYR A 163 11.97 7.56 -6.93
C TYR A 163 10.86 8.31 -7.67
N ALA A 164 9.68 7.73 -7.73
CA ALA A 164 8.50 8.36 -8.31
C ALA A 164 7.33 8.26 -7.34
N THR A 165 6.76 9.40 -6.96
CA THR A 165 5.67 9.50 -5.99
C THR A 165 4.86 10.78 -6.18
N PHE A 166 3.97 11.08 -5.24
CA PHE A 166 3.36 12.39 -5.06
C PHE A 166 4.12 13.20 -4.01
N ASP A 167 3.86 14.51 -3.94
CA ASP A 167 4.40 15.32 -2.84
C ASP A 167 3.71 14.93 -1.51
N ASN A 168 4.35 14.00 -0.81
CA ASN A 168 3.79 13.38 0.40
C ASN A 168 3.67 14.36 1.57
N TYR A 169 4.59 15.32 1.68
CA TYR A 169 4.50 16.34 2.71
C TYR A 169 3.32 17.29 2.45
N MET A 170 3.13 17.69 1.19
CA MET A 170 2.00 18.51 0.76
C MET A 170 0.64 17.82 1.02
N VAL A 171 0.57 16.48 0.88
CA VAL A 171 -0.64 15.72 1.24
C VAL A 171 -1.03 16.00 2.70
N GLY A 172 -0.10 15.82 3.62
CA GLY A 172 -0.35 16.08 5.03
C GLY A 172 -0.67 17.54 5.32
N THR A 173 0.07 18.47 4.71
CA THR A 173 -0.18 19.91 4.83
C THR A 173 -1.61 20.25 4.43
N LYS A 174 -2.09 19.77 3.28
CA LYS A 174 -3.47 20.00 2.82
C LYS A 174 -4.53 19.44 3.78
N GLN A 175 -4.26 18.28 4.41
CA GLN A 175 -5.15 17.69 5.43
C GLN A 175 -5.20 18.55 6.69
N GLY A 176 -4.04 18.99 7.17
CA GLY A 176 -3.94 19.89 8.33
C GLY A 176 -4.61 21.24 8.09
N GLU A 177 -4.36 21.84 6.92
CA GLU A 177 -4.98 23.11 6.51
C GLU A 177 -6.50 23.00 6.43
N TYR A 178 -7.02 21.89 5.87
CA TYR A 178 -8.46 21.66 5.82
C TYR A 178 -9.08 21.64 7.21
N ILE A 179 -8.48 20.91 8.18
CA ILE A 179 -8.97 20.89 9.57
C ILE A 179 -8.88 22.29 10.19
N ARG A 180 -7.77 23.00 10.00
CA ARG A 180 -7.58 24.38 10.49
C ARG A 180 -8.71 25.29 10.00
N ASP A 181 -8.98 25.25 8.70
CA ASP A 181 -9.94 26.16 8.05
C ASP A 181 -11.37 25.80 8.40
N GLN A 182 -11.73 24.51 8.46
CA GLN A 182 -13.08 24.06 8.82
C GLN A 182 -13.44 24.34 10.28
N LEU A 183 -12.47 24.31 11.18
CA LEU A 183 -12.66 24.66 12.60
C LEU A 183 -12.40 26.14 12.89
N ASP A 184 -12.02 26.93 11.86
CA ASP A 184 -11.65 28.34 12.01
C ASP A 184 -10.64 28.56 13.15
N LEU A 185 -9.60 27.71 13.18
CA LEU A 185 -8.65 27.67 14.32
C LEU A 185 -7.92 28.99 14.53
N ASP A 186 -7.81 29.85 13.52
CA ASP A 186 -7.19 31.15 13.66
C ASP A 186 -8.04 32.10 14.53
N ASN A 187 -9.38 32.05 14.38
CA ASN A 187 -10.29 33.02 15.00
C ASN A 187 -11.18 32.41 16.10
N ALA A 188 -11.55 31.12 15.99
CA ALA A 188 -12.42 30.48 16.97
C ALA A 188 -11.75 30.35 18.35
N ALA A 189 -12.56 30.39 19.39
CA ALA A 189 -12.03 30.34 20.76
C ALA A 189 -11.51 28.94 21.18
N GLY A 190 -12.07 27.87 20.64
CA GLY A 190 -11.79 26.50 21.08
C GLY A 190 -12.24 26.22 22.53
N PRO A 191 -11.74 25.15 23.17
CA PRO A 191 -10.96 24.06 22.56
C PRO A 191 -11.82 23.16 21.67
N PHE A 192 -11.18 22.57 20.64
CA PHE A 192 -11.78 21.54 19.80
C PHE A 192 -11.06 20.20 20.06
N ASN A 193 -11.80 19.10 20.05
CA ASN A 193 -11.22 17.77 20.27
C ASN A 193 -10.88 17.11 18.93
N ILE A 194 -9.66 16.63 18.82
CA ILE A 194 -9.15 15.94 17.62
C ILE A 194 -8.55 14.59 18.02
N GLU A 195 -8.65 13.60 17.13
CA GLU A 195 -7.86 12.37 17.20
C GLU A 195 -6.99 12.23 15.95
N LEU A 196 -5.86 11.51 16.11
CA LEU A 196 -4.84 11.36 15.07
C LEU A 196 -4.73 9.88 14.67
N VAL A 197 -4.76 9.59 13.38
CA VAL A 197 -4.60 8.23 12.81
C VAL A 197 -3.71 8.33 11.60
N THR A 198 -2.49 7.81 11.69
CA THR A 198 -1.56 7.79 10.56
C THR A 198 -1.37 6.37 10.01
N GLY A 199 -0.47 6.22 9.06
CA GLY A 199 -0.27 5.00 8.28
C GLY A 199 0.72 4.02 8.86
N ASP A 200 1.18 3.12 8.00
CA ASP A 200 2.12 2.06 8.36
C ASP A 200 3.50 2.63 8.75
N PRO A 201 4.08 2.21 9.88
CA PRO A 201 5.39 2.72 10.31
C PRO A 201 6.56 2.24 9.43
N GLY A 202 6.40 1.15 8.67
CA GLY A 202 7.37 0.67 7.68
C GLY A 202 7.29 1.39 6.33
N ASP A 203 6.26 2.24 6.13
CA ASP A 203 6.12 3.12 4.98
C ASP A 203 6.64 4.52 5.32
N ASN A 204 7.77 4.91 4.73
CA ASN A 204 8.38 6.23 4.98
C ASN A 204 7.43 7.40 4.66
N ASN A 205 6.50 7.23 3.72
CA ASN A 205 5.52 8.27 3.37
C ASN A 205 4.61 8.63 4.55
N ALA A 206 4.27 7.66 5.42
CA ALA A 206 3.42 7.92 6.57
C ALA A 206 3.99 9.01 7.49
N ARG A 207 5.33 9.10 7.59
CA ARG A 207 6.02 10.15 8.36
C ARG A 207 5.89 11.51 7.69
N PHE A 208 5.96 11.58 6.36
CA PHE A 208 5.76 12.82 5.61
C PHE A 208 4.33 13.32 5.69
N PHE A 209 3.33 12.42 5.57
CA PHE A 209 1.92 12.80 5.74
C PHE A 209 1.66 13.33 7.14
N PHE A 210 2.12 12.60 8.15
CA PHE A 210 1.95 13.02 9.55
C PHE A 210 2.69 14.33 9.82
N GLY A 211 3.95 14.46 9.39
CA GLY A 211 4.76 15.67 9.59
C GLY A 211 4.12 16.91 8.95
N GLY A 212 3.70 16.81 7.69
CA GLY A 212 3.05 17.93 7.00
C GLY A 212 1.74 18.38 7.68
N ALA A 213 0.93 17.44 8.18
CA ALA A 213 -0.28 17.78 8.91
C ALA A 213 0.03 18.38 10.29
N MET A 214 1.01 17.82 11.00
CA MET A 214 1.38 18.29 12.34
C MET A 214 2.06 19.66 12.31
N ASP A 215 2.84 19.99 11.28
CA ASP A 215 3.40 21.33 11.11
C ASP A 215 2.31 22.43 11.04
N VAL A 216 1.13 22.07 10.51
CA VAL A 216 -0.05 22.97 10.55
C VAL A 216 -0.76 22.93 11.90
N LEU A 217 -0.97 21.74 12.49
CA LEU A 217 -1.88 21.57 13.62
C LEU A 217 -1.18 21.71 14.99
N GLN A 218 0.11 21.40 15.09
CA GLN A 218 0.86 21.43 16.34
C GLN A 218 0.81 22.79 17.06
N PRO A 219 0.93 23.95 16.37
CA PRO A 219 0.80 25.24 17.05
C PRO A 219 -0.53 25.43 17.77
N TYR A 220 -1.64 24.88 17.26
CA TYR A 220 -2.95 24.95 17.89
C TYR A 220 -3.10 23.96 19.04
N ILE A 221 -2.42 22.79 18.96
CA ILE A 221 -2.33 21.83 20.06
C ILE A 221 -1.54 22.45 21.22
N ASP A 222 -0.38 23.04 20.94
CA ASP A 222 0.47 23.71 21.93
C ASP A 222 -0.23 24.89 22.61
N ALA A 223 -1.07 25.61 21.86
CA ALA A 223 -1.89 26.70 22.38
C ALA A 223 -3.15 26.23 23.15
N GLY A 224 -3.44 24.92 23.17
CA GLY A 224 -4.64 24.35 23.77
C GLY A 224 -5.94 24.65 23.02
N LYS A 225 -5.87 25.13 21.77
CA LYS A 225 -7.04 25.29 20.89
C LYS A 225 -7.50 23.96 20.30
N LEU A 226 -6.56 23.06 20.01
CA LEU A 226 -6.83 21.65 19.69
C LEU A 226 -6.40 20.78 20.87
N VAL A 227 -7.22 19.80 21.21
CA VAL A 227 -6.95 18.84 22.28
C VAL A 227 -7.04 17.43 21.72
N VAL A 228 -5.93 16.70 21.72
CA VAL A 228 -5.95 15.26 21.43
C VAL A 228 -6.44 14.55 22.69
N LYS A 229 -7.73 14.23 22.74
CA LYS A 229 -8.41 13.76 23.94
C LYS A 229 -7.86 12.43 24.46
N SER A 230 -7.44 11.54 23.55
CA SER A 230 -6.77 10.29 23.90
C SER A 230 -5.36 10.49 24.49
N GLY A 231 -4.76 11.65 24.30
CA GLY A 231 -3.36 11.93 24.61
C GLY A 231 -2.34 11.25 23.69
N GLN A 232 -2.79 10.59 22.61
CA GLN A 232 -1.93 9.89 21.66
C GLN A 232 -1.48 10.86 20.57
N THR A 233 -0.26 11.37 20.67
CA THR A 233 0.25 12.44 19.78
C THR A 233 1.52 12.08 19.02
N ASP A 234 2.26 11.06 19.47
CA ASP A 234 3.47 10.63 18.79
C ASP A 234 3.16 9.68 17.62
N PHE A 235 4.01 9.73 16.59
CA PHE A 235 3.83 8.97 15.35
C PHE A 235 3.63 7.47 15.62
N GLU A 236 4.47 6.86 16.45
CA GLU A 236 4.45 5.40 16.67
C GLU A 236 3.14 4.95 17.35
N THR A 237 2.59 5.78 18.23
CA THR A 237 1.32 5.47 18.92
C THR A 237 0.11 5.61 17.98
N VAL A 238 0.15 6.54 17.03
CA VAL A 238 -0.97 6.80 16.12
C VAL A 238 -0.85 6.06 14.79
N ALA A 239 0.25 5.31 14.60
CA ALA A 239 0.50 4.50 13.40
C ALA A 239 -0.49 3.33 13.27
N THR A 240 -0.74 2.93 12.03
CA THR A 240 -1.68 1.85 11.67
C THR A 240 -0.96 0.84 10.79
N ALA A 241 -0.55 -0.28 11.37
CA ALA A 241 0.16 -1.34 10.66
C ALA A 241 -0.60 -1.81 9.41
N ASN A 242 0.13 -2.00 8.31
CA ASN A 242 -0.38 -2.39 7.00
C ASN A 242 -1.46 -1.44 6.43
N TRP A 243 -1.60 -0.21 6.95
CA TRP A 243 -2.69 0.70 6.57
C TRP A 243 -4.08 0.06 6.76
N SER A 244 -4.21 -0.87 7.72
CA SER A 244 -5.39 -1.73 7.87
C SER A 244 -6.60 -0.97 8.39
N THR A 245 -7.71 -1.08 7.66
CA THR A 245 -9.04 -0.56 8.06
C THR A 245 -9.48 -1.13 9.41
N GLU A 246 -9.29 -2.43 9.63
CA GLU A 246 -9.69 -3.13 10.86
C GLU A 246 -8.86 -2.68 12.06
N THR A 247 -7.57 -2.43 11.86
CA THR A 247 -6.68 -1.91 12.91
C THR A 247 -7.07 -0.49 13.28
N ALA A 248 -7.32 0.38 12.29
CA ALA A 248 -7.80 1.74 12.53
C ALA A 248 -9.15 1.75 13.26
N GLN A 249 -10.09 0.89 12.83
CA GLN A 249 -11.40 0.74 13.48
C GLN A 249 -11.26 0.32 14.93
N SER A 250 -10.51 -0.76 15.20
CA SER A 250 -10.33 -1.30 16.56
C SER A 250 -9.71 -0.28 17.51
N ARG A 251 -8.72 0.50 17.01
CA ARG A 251 -8.12 1.57 17.79
C ARG A 251 -9.12 2.69 18.07
N MET A 252 -9.90 3.10 17.08
CA MET A 252 -10.91 4.16 17.23
C MET A 252 -12.06 3.72 18.16
N ASP A 253 -12.48 2.44 18.12
CA ASP A 253 -13.45 1.87 19.07
C ASP A 253 -13.00 2.06 20.53
N ALA A 254 -11.72 1.77 20.79
CA ALA A 254 -11.13 1.96 22.11
C ALA A 254 -11.07 3.45 22.52
N ILE A 255 -10.72 4.33 21.60
CA ILE A 255 -10.66 5.79 21.81
C ILE A 255 -12.06 6.34 22.13
N ILE A 256 -13.07 5.98 21.34
CA ILE A 256 -14.46 6.43 21.55
C ILE A 256 -14.95 5.97 22.92
N SER A 257 -14.77 4.69 23.23
CA SER A 257 -15.21 4.12 24.51
C SER A 257 -14.56 4.79 25.71
N ALA A 258 -13.28 5.14 25.62
CA ALA A 258 -12.53 5.71 26.74
C ALA A 258 -12.73 7.23 26.91
N ASN A 259 -12.94 7.98 25.81
CA ASN A 259 -12.82 9.42 25.83
C ASN A 259 -14.10 10.18 25.39
N TYR A 260 -15.06 9.49 24.74
CA TYR A 260 -16.24 10.13 24.16
C TYR A 260 -17.57 9.48 24.56
N ALA A 261 -17.55 8.44 25.40
CA ALA A 261 -18.75 7.75 25.88
C ALA A 261 -19.63 8.63 26.79
N ASP A 262 -19.09 9.69 27.37
CA ASP A 262 -19.80 10.64 28.21
C ASP A 262 -20.53 11.74 27.43
N GLY A 263 -20.52 11.69 26.11
CA GLY A 263 -21.10 12.71 25.22
C GLY A 263 -20.15 13.87 24.88
N THR A 264 -18.88 13.78 25.26
CA THR A 264 -17.85 14.72 24.80
C THR A 264 -17.84 14.76 23.28
N LYS A 265 -17.84 15.99 22.70
CA LYS A 265 -17.81 16.17 21.25
C LYS A 265 -16.43 15.82 20.69
N LEU A 266 -16.40 15.05 19.60
CA LEU A 266 -15.25 14.89 18.73
C LEU A 266 -15.41 15.82 17.55
N ASP A 267 -14.49 16.74 17.32
CA ASP A 267 -14.62 17.76 16.27
C ASP A 267 -13.92 17.36 14.99
N ALA A 268 -12.78 16.65 15.06
CA ALA A 268 -12.04 16.20 13.90
C ALA A 268 -11.30 14.89 14.15
N VAL A 269 -11.05 14.14 13.09
CA VAL A 269 -10.09 13.03 13.04
C VAL A 269 -9.17 13.24 11.84
N LEU A 270 -7.87 13.44 12.10
CA LEU A 270 -6.85 13.41 11.07
C LEU A 270 -6.59 11.95 10.70
N CYS A 271 -6.98 11.56 9.49
CA CYS A 271 -6.66 10.28 8.90
C CYS A 271 -5.74 10.50 7.70
N SER A 272 -4.58 9.83 7.68
CA SER A 272 -3.59 10.03 6.61
C SER A 272 -4.02 9.44 5.28
N ASN A 273 -4.91 8.41 5.26
CA ASN A 273 -5.45 7.87 4.02
C ASN A 273 -6.88 7.34 4.18
N ASP A 274 -7.48 6.90 3.09
CA ASP A 274 -8.87 6.47 3.02
C ASP A 274 -9.12 5.12 3.70
N SER A 275 -8.19 4.18 3.68
CA SER A 275 -8.39 2.91 4.39
C SER A 275 -8.45 3.11 5.91
N THR A 276 -7.62 3.99 6.47
CA THR A 276 -7.69 4.37 7.89
C THR A 276 -8.96 5.20 8.18
N ALA A 277 -9.34 6.13 7.29
CA ALA A 277 -10.56 6.91 7.41
C ALA A 277 -11.83 6.03 7.35
N LEU A 278 -11.82 4.96 6.55
CA LEU A 278 -12.91 3.98 6.51
C LEU A 278 -13.05 3.26 7.85
N GLY A 279 -11.95 2.85 8.46
CA GLY A 279 -11.96 2.23 9.79
C GLY A 279 -12.51 3.17 10.87
N VAL A 280 -12.09 4.44 10.84
CA VAL A 280 -12.62 5.49 11.73
C VAL A 280 -14.12 5.68 11.50
N THR A 281 -14.57 5.79 10.24
CA THR A 281 -15.98 5.95 9.89
C THR A 281 -16.82 4.78 10.41
N ASN A 282 -16.37 3.52 10.20
CA ASN A 282 -17.04 2.34 10.70
C ASN A 282 -17.18 2.36 12.25
N SER A 283 -16.14 2.77 12.94
CA SER A 283 -16.14 2.88 14.40
C SER A 283 -17.12 3.96 14.89
N LEU A 284 -17.14 5.12 14.23
CA LEU A 284 -18.09 6.20 14.55
C LEU A 284 -19.53 5.80 14.31
N GLU A 285 -19.83 5.12 13.21
CA GLU A 285 -21.18 4.61 12.92
C GLU A 285 -21.68 3.62 13.99
N ALA A 286 -20.78 2.80 14.50
CA ALA A 286 -21.14 1.77 15.49
C ALA A 286 -21.26 2.32 16.92
N ASN A 287 -20.44 3.29 17.31
CA ASN A 287 -20.18 3.60 18.70
C ASN A 287 -20.33 5.08 19.09
N TYR A 288 -20.40 6.02 18.12
CA TYR A 288 -20.43 7.44 18.41
C TYR A 288 -21.84 8.02 18.18
N THR A 289 -22.35 8.77 19.14
CA THR A 289 -23.71 9.34 19.11
C THR A 289 -23.72 10.87 19.01
N GLY A 290 -22.55 11.51 18.95
CA GLY A 290 -22.41 12.95 18.83
C GLY A 290 -22.59 13.48 17.41
N GLU A 291 -22.36 14.78 17.23
CA GLU A 291 -22.27 15.39 15.91
C GLU A 291 -21.09 14.78 15.13
N TRP A 292 -21.29 14.53 13.82
CA TRP A 292 -20.28 13.90 13.00
C TRP A 292 -19.03 14.77 12.83
N PRO A 293 -17.82 14.26 13.09
CA PRO A 293 -16.60 15.06 13.04
C PRO A 293 -16.11 15.30 11.59
N ILE A 294 -15.17 16.22 11.44
CA ILE A 294 -14.36 16.36 10.25
C ILE A 294 -13.47 15.11 10.14
N ILE A 295 -13.43 14.47 8.97
CA ILE A 295 -12.57 13.31 8.70
C ILE A 295 -11.79 13.58 7.42
N THR A 296 -10.46 13.53 7.49
CA THR A 296 -9.57 13.63 6.33
C THR A 296 -9.32 12.25 5.72
N GLY A 297 -8.77 12.22 4.52
CA GLY A 297 -8.36 11.01 3.82
C GLY A 297 -7.42 11.30 2.67
N GLN A 298 -7.01 10.26 1.96
CA GLN A 298 -6.16 10.29 0.78
C GLN A 298 -6.44 9.04 -0.06
N ASP A 299 -6.30 9.13 -1.37
CA ASP A 299 -6.42 8.12 -2.43
C ASP A 299 -7.77 8.13 -3.15
N CYS A 300 -8.83 8.72 -2.61
CA CYS A 300 -10.18 8.74 -3.17
C CYS A 300 -10.72 7.34 -3.48
N ASP A 301 -10.57 6.40 -2.54
CA ASP A 301 -11.11 5.05 -2.66
C ASP A 301 -12.64 5.07 -2.78
N LYS A 302 -13.20 4.16 -3.58
CA LYS A 302 -14.64 4.15 -3.88
C LYS A 302 -15.55 4.20 -2.63
N PRO A 303 -15.30 3.44 -1.54
CA PRO A 303 -16.10 3.54 -0.31
C PRO A 303 -16.02 4.94 0.31
N ASN A 304 -14.83 5.54 0.29
CA ASN A 304 -14.56 6.83 0.90
C ASN A 304 -15.14 7.99 0.08
N VAL A 305 -15.13 7.88 -1.25
CA VAL A 305 -15.86 8.84 -2.10
C VAL A 305 -17.36 8.79 -1.83
N LYS A 306 -17.95 7.58 -1.62
CA LYS A 306 -19.36 7.46 -1.17
C LYS A 306 -19.57 8.10 0.21
N ASN A 307 -18.62 7.94 1.11
CA ASN A 307 -18.65 8.61 2.41
C ASN A 307 -18.55 10.14 2.27
N MET A 308 -17.72 10.66 1.38
CA MET A 308 -17.68 12.10 1.08
C MET A 308 -19.01 12.61 0.53
N ILE A 309 -19.61 11.90 -0.42
CA ILE A 309 -20.90 12.26 -1.01
C ILE A 309 -22.02 12.27 0.05
N SER A 310 -21.97 11.33 1.00
CA SER A 310 -22.97 11.21 2.08
C SER A 310 -22.65 12.06 3.32
N GLY A 311 -21.54 12.81 3.32
CA GLY A 311 -21.12 13.66 4.44
C GLY A 311 -20.48 12.93 5.61
N LYS A 312 -20.08 11.66 5.44
CA LYS A 312 -19.40 10.85 6.47
C LYS A 312 -17.88 10.98 6.45
N GLN A 313 -17.32 11.44 5.37
CA GLN A 313 -15.92 11.87 5.24
C GLN A 313 -15.91 13.26 4.64
N SER A 314 -15.04 14.13 5.14
CA SER A 314 -15.08 15.53 4.75
C SER A 314 -14.30 15.82 3.47
N MET A 315 -13.16 15.15 3.30
CA MET A 315 -12.28 15.34 2.16
C MET A 315 -11.38 14.10 1.94
N SER A 316 -10.80 14.02 0.78
CA SER A 316 -9.70 13.12 0.46
C SER A 316 -8.67 13.83 -0.42
N ILE A 317 -7.44 13.38 -0.43
CA ILE A 317 -6.43 13.86 -1.39
C ILE A 317 -6.38 12.88 -2.56
N PHE A 318 -6.78 13.34 -3.73
CA PHE A 318 -6.73 12.55 -4.96
C PHE A 318 -5.31 12.45 -5.48
N LYS A 319 -4.85 11.23 -5.63
CA LYS A 319 -3.60 10.86 -6.27
C LYS A 319 -3.93 10.03 -7.52
N ASP A 320 -3.90 10.64 -8.69
CA ASP A 320 -4.24 9.95 -9.93
C ASP A 320 -3.18 8.92 -10.29
N THR A 321 -3.47 7.65 -10.04
CA THR A 321 -2.57 6.51 -10.30
C THR A 321 -2.19 6.39 -11.77
N ARG A 322 -3.03 6.90 -12.70
CA ARG A 322 -2.72 6.94 -14.14
C ARG A 322 -1.59 7.94 -14.42
N THR A 323 -1.59 9.08 -13.73
CA THR A 323 -0.56 10.10 -13.86
C THR A 323 0.78 9.60 -13.34
N LEU A 324 0.81 8.97 -12.16
CA LEU A 324 2.04 8.42 -11.61
C LEU A 324 2.59 7.28 -12.49
N ALA A 325 1.72 6.37 -12.95
CA ALA A 325 2.11 5.32 -13.89
C ALA A 325 2.70 5.90 -15.19
N SER A 326 2.05 6.92 -15.78
CA SER A 326 2.56 7.60 -16.97
C SER A 326 3.96 8.18 -16.77
N LYS A 327 4.21 8.81 -15.63
CA LYS A 327 5.54 9.35 -15.32
C LYS A 327 6.59 8.27 -15.15
N VAL A 328 6.25 7.17 -14.51
CA VAL A 328 7.18 6.05 -14.38
C VAL A 328 7.46 5.40 -15.74
N VAL A 329 6.48 5.29 -16.63
CA VAL A 329 6.72 4.83 -18.01
C VAL A 329 7.66 5.77 -18.76
N GLU A 330 7.51 7.09 -18.63
CA GLU A 330 8.46 8.06 -19.17
C GLU A 330 9.89 7.86 -18.61
N MET A 331 10.00 7.59 -17.31
CA MET A 331 11.28 7.33 -16.64
C MET A 331 11.90 6.01 -17.13
N VAL A 332 11.12 4.93 -17.21
CA VAL A 332 11.54 3.63 -17.76
C VAL A 332 12.04 3.82 -19.19
N ASP A 333 11.27 4.50 -20.03
CA ASP A 333 11.59 4.73 -21.44
C ASP A 333 12.92 5.50 -21.62
N ALA A 334 13.13 6.53 -20.80
CA ALA A 334 14.36 7.33 -20.84
C ALA A 334 15.57 6.47 -20.45
N VAL A 335 15.51 5.73 -19.36
CA VAL A 335 16.62 4.89 -18.87
C VAL A 335 16.89 3.72 -19.80
N MET A 336 15.87 3.02 -20.27
CA MET A 336 16.01 1.88 -21.19
C MET A 336 16.61 2.29 -22.55
N LYS A 337 16.48 3.56 -22.93
CA LYS A 337 17.12 4.15 -24.14
C LYS A 337 18.51 4.71 -23.86
N GLY A 338 19.04 4.54 -22.63
CA GLY A 338 20.38 4.98 -22.24
C GLY A 338 20.46 6.49 -21.89
N GLY A 339 19.32 7.13 -21.61
CA GLY A 339 19.23 8.50 -21.12
C GLY A 339 19.02 8.57 -19.60
N GLU A 340 18.77 9.79 -19.11
CA GLU A 340 18.42 10.05 -17.71
C GLU A 340 16.90 10.18 -17.57
N ALA A 341 16.33 9.63 -16.48
CA ALA A 341 14.92 9.77 -16.18
C ALA A 341 14.55 11.25 -15.88
N PRO A 342 13.36 11.72 -16.29
CA PRO A 342 12.87 13.02 -15.85
C PRO A 342 12.66 13.02 -14.33
N VAL A 343 13.18 14.05 -13.66
CA VAL A 343 13.04 14.30 -12.23
C VAL A 343 12.75 15.78 -11.97
N ASN A 344 12.06 16.08 -10.88
CA ASN A 344 11.75 17.45 -10.46
C ASN A 344 12.12 17.75 -9.01
N ASP A 345 12.65 16.76 -8.28
CA ASP A 345 13.21 16.92 -6.94
C ASP A 345 14.53 16.14 -6.82
N THR A 346 15.55 16.80 -6.28
CA THR A 346 16.89 16.23 -6.03
C THR A 346 17.41 16.61 -4.64
N THR A 347 16.51 16.96 -3.72
CA THR A 347 16.89 17.53 -2.42
C THR A 347 16.13 16.92 -1.24
N THR A 348 14.91 16.40 -1.44
CA THR A 348 13.97 16.11 -0.36
C THR A 348 14.09 14.68 0.16
N TYR A 349 14.23 13.70 -0.73
CA TYR A 349 14.09 12.30 -0.39
C TYR A 349 15.44 11.60 -0.20
N ASP A 350 15.98 11.70 1.01
CA ASP A 350 17.17 10.94 1.44
C ASP A 350 16.73 9.57 1.94
N ASN A 351 17.28 8.51 1.34
CA ASN A 351 16.96 7.13 1.73
C ASN A 351 17.96 6.50 2.72
N GLY A 352 18.83 7.32 3.33
CA GLY A 352 19.88 6.85 4.24
C GLY A 352 21.22 6.53 3.57
N THR A 353 21.25 6.40 2.23
CA THR A 353 22.50 6.28 1.45
C THR A 353 22.80 7.55 0.65
N GLY A 354 21.82 8.44 0.54
CA GLY A 354 21.89 9.70 -0.15
C GLY A 354 20.52 10.14 -0.67
N VAL A 355 20.48 11.33 -1.25
CA VAL A 355 19.27 11.87 -1.86
C VAL A 355 19.01 11.16 -3.19
N ILE A 356 17.83 10.55 -3.31
CA ILE A 356 17.40 9.85 -4.52
C ILE A 356 16.71 10.85 -5.47
N PRO A 357 17.18 10.98 -6.72
CA PRO A 357 16.53 11.82 -7.72
C PRO A 357 15.08 11.39 -7.93
N SER A 358 14.13 12.30 -7.74
CA SER A 358 12.71 11.97 -7.60
C SER A 358 11.84 12.73 -8.59
N TYR A 359 10.75 12.09 -9.01
CA TYR A 359 9.64 12.76 -9.68
C TYR A 359 8.41 12.80 -8.75
N LEU A 360 8.00 14.02 -8.39
CA LEU A 360 6.86 14.27 -7.52
C LEU A 360 5.68 14.73 -8.36
N CYS A 361 4.61 13.93 -8.38
CA CYS A 361 3.30 14.33 -8.91
C CYS A 361 2.59 15.24 -7.90
N GLU A 362 1.76 16.16 -8.39
CA GLU A 362 0.98 17.05 -7.53
C GLU A 362 -0.24 16.31 -6.96
N PRO A 363 -0.45 16.30 -5.63
CA PRO A 363 -1.66 15.78 -5.01
C PRO A 363 -2.80 16.80 -5.12
N VAL A 364 -4.01 16.35 -5.47
CA VAL A 364 -5.17 17.21 -5.70
C VAL A 364 -6.19 17.07 -4.57
N PHE A 365 -6.63 18.20 -4.02
CA PHE A 365 -7.70 18.23 -3.02
C PHE A 365 -9.04 17.80 -3.63
N ALA A 366 -9.76 16.90 -2.96
CA ALA A 366 -11.07 16.41 -3.34
C ALA A 366 -12.06 16.45 -2.16
N ASP A 367 -13.27 16.90 -2.43
CA ASP A 367 -14.42 16.84 -1.50
C ASP A 367 -15.75 16.64 -2.25
N ALA A 368 -16.87 16.72 -1.54
CA ALA A 368 -18.19 16.55 -2.10
C ALA A 368 -18.54 17.60 -3.17
N SER A 369 -17.83 18.73 -3.25
CA SER A 369 -18.12 19.80 -4.20
C SER A 369 -17.46 19.58 -5.56
N ASN A 370 -16.28 18.88 -5.60
CA ASN A 370 -15.47 18.75 -6.82
C ASN A 370 -15.20 17.29 -7.26
N TYR A 371 -15.64 16.27 -6.49
CA TYR A 371 -15.40 14.87 -6.83
C TYR A 371 -15.87 14.48 -8.23
N LYS A 372 -16.96 15.09 -8.73
CA LYS A 372 -17.47 14.80 -10.07
C LYS A 372 -16.47 15.17 -11.15
N GLU A 373 -15.95 16.40 -11.10
CA GLU A 373 -14.95 16.88 -12.05
C GLU A 373 -13.69 16.03 -11.99
N LEU A 374 -13.18 15.78 -10.77
CA LEU A 374 -11.92 15.08 -10.55
C LEU A 374 -11.98 13.58 -10.85
N LEU A 375 -13.07 12.91 -10.52
CA LEU A 375 -13.13 11.45 -10.55
C LEU A 375 -14.03 10.90 -11.66
N ILE A 376 -15.15 11.59 -11.99
CA ILE A 376 -16.11 11.09 -12.99
C ILE A 376 -15.80 11.68 -14.37
N ASP A 377 -15.74 13.01 -14.49
CA ASP A 377 -15.54 13.69 -15.77
C ASP A 377 -14.14 13.41 -16.32
N SER A 378 -13.15 13.19 -15.45
CA SER A 378 -11.80 12.74 -15.83
C SER A 378 -11.74 11.28 -16.31
N GLY A 379 -12.81 10.50 -16.12
CA GLY A 379 -12.86 9.07 -16.43
C GLY A 379 -12.07 8.17 -15.48
N TYR A 380 -11.71 8.65 -14.26
CA TYR A 380 -11.06 7.82 -13.25
C TYR A 380 -12.03 6.79 -12.66
N TYR A 381 -13.26 7.20 -12.37
CA TYR A 381 -14.40 6.36 -12.02
C TYR A 381 -15.59 6.61 -12.93
N THR A 382 -16.52 5.67 -12.93
CA THR A 382 -17.85 5.86 -13.52
C THR A 382 -18.86 6.19 -12.43
N GLU A 383 -20.00 6.80 -12.80
CA GLU A 383 -21.09 7.00 -11.83
C GLU A 383 -21.60 5.68 -11.22
N ALA A 384 -21.46 4.55 -11.94
CA ALA A 384 -21.86 3.24 -11.46
C ALA A 384 -20.96 2.73 -10.33
N ASP A 385 -19.69 3.12 -10.33
CA ASP A 385 -18.71 2.77 -9.29
C ASP A 385 -19.04 3.40 -7.94
N LEU A 386 -19.76 4.53 -7.97
CA LEU A 386 -20.08 5.33 -6.78
C LEU A 386 -21.55 5.19 -6.32
N LYS A 387 -22.30 4.26 -6.89
CA LYS A 387 -23.68 3.92 -6.48
C LYS A 387 -23.74 2.88 -5.38
#